data_4b4e7f73ccc0f7818e218d0b337ed206
#
_entry.id   4b4e7f73ccc0f7818e218d0b337ed206
#
_cell.length_a   1.000
_cell.length_b   1.000
_cell.length_c   1.000
_cell.angle_alpha   90.00
_cell.angle_beta   90.00
_cell.angle_gamma   90.00
#
_symmetry.space_group_name_H-M   'P 1'
#
loop_
_entity.id
_entity.type
_entity.pdbx_description
1 polymer ?
#
loop_
_entity_poly.entity_id
_entity_poly.type
_entity_poly.pdbx_seq_one_letter_code
_entity_poly.pdbx_strand_id
1 'polypeptide(L)'
;MIWLFLAGALVVAYIHVGYQAWLWMRARLFPRPVKRAPFEPHASVVMVVRNEEAVLAAKLRNLLELDYPAEKLQMVVVSDGSTDGTEGILRELATNPRSLVLLNQLGRGKAQGLNDAMSLAQGEVVIFMDARQQIERGAVRLLMENFADPEVGAASGELMLGDPTRGETGRGMGLYWRIEKWVRELESESGSVVGATGAFYAARRELVPELPADTILDDVFIPMNVAKRGFRVLFDGRARAWDTPDLGAEREFRRKIRTLTGNYQLLQMAPWLLRRENPVRFEFVSHRLLRLVLPFAMITVLLSSWFLPGEIFRIVFWAQVAFYALSLLGWAGLNLGPATRLTDVSYTFVALNAAALVAFANFITGRKDVWFRPALRKEIPLR
;
A
#
# COMPACT_ATOMS: atom_id res chain seq x y z
N MET A 1 2.55 -15.48 34.21
CA MET A 1 2.74 -14.06 33.82
C MET A 1 4.07 -13.83 33.11
N ILE A 2 5.23 -14.34 33.62
CA ILE A 2 6.54 -14.08 32.98
C ILE A 2 6.62 -14.57 31.51
N TRP A 3 6.06 -15.72 31.20
CA TRP A 3 6.04 -16.24 29.84
C TRP A 3 5.21 -15.37 28.87
N LEU A 4 4.13 -14.76 29.38
CA LEU A 4 3.33 -13.82 28.58
C LEU A 4 4.12 -12.54 28.30
N PHE A 5 4.83 -12.03 29.31
CA PHE A 5 5.73 -10.87 29.14
C PHE A 5 6.81 -11.16 28.11
N LEU A 6 7.52 -12.29 28.27
CA LEU A 6 8.61 -12.67 27.37
C LEU A 6 8.10 -12.89 25.94
N ALA A 7 6.96 -13.56 25.76
CA ALA A 7 6.37 -13.76 24.44
C ALA A 7 5.98 -12.44 23.78
N GLY A 8 5.30 -11.54 24.51
CA GLY A 8 4.94 -10.23 24.00
C GLY A 8 6.16 -9.38 23.68
N ALA A 9 7.14 -9.32 24.58
CA ALA A 9 8.38 -8.58 24.37
C ALA A 9 9.18 -9.13 23.18
N LEU A 10 9.24 -10.44 23.01
CA LEU A 10 9.89 -11.09 21.86
C LEU A 10 9.21 -10.70 20.54
N VAL A 11 7.87 -10.70 20.50
CA VAL A 11 7.11 -10.28 19.30
C VAL A 11 7.40 -8.82 18.97
N VAL A 12 7.37 -7.92 19.97
CA VAL A 12 7.69 -6.50 19.77
C VAL A 12 9.12 -6.33 19.27
N ALA A 13 10.10 -6.97 19.90
CA ALA A 13 11.51 -6.90 19.50
C ALA A 13 11.73 -7.47 18.08
N TYR A 14 11.09 -8.60 17.75
CA TYR A 14 11.19 -9.21 16.43
C TYR A 14 10.65 -8.29 15.33
N ILE A 15 9.47 -7.70 15.52
CA ILE A 15 8.83 -6.82 14.53
C ILE A 15 9.67 -5.57 14.26
N HIS A 16 10.32 -4.99 15.29
CA HIS A 16 11.03 -3.72 15.15
C HIS A 16 12.53 -3.86 14.86
N VAL A 17 13.13 -4.99 15.21
CA VAL A 17 14.58 -5.20 15.06
C VAL A 17 14.88 -6.54 14.41
N GLY A 18 14.25 -7.62 14.86
CA GLY A 18 14.64 -8.98 14.48
C GLY A 18 14.46 -9.24 12.98
N TYR A 19 13.32 -8.86 12.42
CA TYR A 19 13.04 -9.06 10.99
C TYR A 19 13.97 -8.20 10.11
N GLN A 20 14.18 -6.94 10.47
CA GLN A 20 15.06 -6.03 9.74
C GLN A 20 16.53 -6.50 9.78
N ALA A 21 16.99 -6.96 10.93
CA ALA A 21 18.33 -7.51 11.08
C ALA A 21 18.51 -8.78 10.23
N TRP A 22 17.51 -9.67 10.24
CA TRP A 22 17.50 -10.87 9.39
C TRP A 22 17.52 -10.52 7.91
N LEU A 23 16.69 -9.56 7.45
CA LEU A 23 16.69 -9.10 6.05
C LEU A 23 18.03 -8.50 5.65
N TRP A 24 18.59 -7.65 6.50
CA TRP A 24 19.91 -7.04 6.25
C TRP A 24 20.99 -8.11 6.09
N MET A 25 21.01 -9.09 6.99
CA MET A 25 21.94 -10.23 6.92
C MET A 25 21.71 -11.04 5.64
N ARG A 26 20.46 -11.37 5.30
CA ARG A 26 20.11 -12.13 4.10
C ARG A 26 20.53 -11.39 2.82
N ALA A 27 20.24 -10.10 2.72
CA ALA A 27 20.63 -9.29 1.56
C ALA A 27 22.15 -9.21 1.38
N ARG A 28 22.92 -9.27 2.47
CA ARG A 28 24.39 -9.28 2.44
C ARG A 28 24.97 -10.65 2.07
N LEU A 29 24.39 -11.72 2.59
CA LEU A 29 24.92 -13.08 2.41
C LEU A 29 24.38 -13.76 1.13
N PHE A 30 23.17 -13.43 0.72
CA PHE A 30 22.47 -14.05 -0.41
C PHE A 30 21.81 -13.02 -1.31
N PRO A 31 22.58 -12.06 -1.87
CA PRO A 31 22.04 -11.05 -2.75
C PRO A 31 21.52 -11.68 -4.05
N ARG A 32 20.42 -11.16 -4.56
CA ARG A 32 19.84 -11.53 -5.85
C ARG A 32 19.73 -10.28 -6.72
N PRO A 33 20.81 -9.83 -7.35
CA PRO A 33 20.79 -8.64 -8.20
C PRO A 33 19.81 -8.81 -9.36
N VAL A 34 19.19 -7.70 -9.76
CA VAL A 34 18.27 -7.66 -10.90
C VAL A 34 19.05 -7.26 -12.15
N LYS A 35 18.84 -7.98 -13.23
CA LYS A 35 19.47 -7.71 -14.54
C LYS A 35 18.70 -6.60 -15.27
N ARG A 36 18.84 -5.36 -14.78
CA ARG A 36 18.19 -4.20 -15.40
C ARG A 36 18.88 -3.83 -16.70
N ALA A 37 18.07 -3.53 -17.71
CA ALA A 37 18.52 -3.01 -19.00
C ALA A 37 17.42 -2.13 -19.60
N PRO A 38 17.72 -1.23 -20.55
CA PRO A 38 16.70 -0.52 -21.30
C PRO A 38 15.71 -1.52 -21.91
N PHE A 39 14.44 -1.38 -21.53
CA PHE A 39 13.38 -2.28 -21.98
C PHE A 39 12.07 -1.49 -22.12
N GLU A 40 11.55 -1.49 -23.32
CA GLU A 40 10.36 -0.71 -23.69
C GLU A 40 9.30 -1.60 -24.34
N PRO A 41 8.65 -2.50 -23.58
CA PRO A 41 7.59 -3.33 -24.11
C PRO A 41 6.34 -2.51 -24.43
N HIS A 42 5.40 -3.08 -25.16
CA HIS A 42 4.05 -2.55 -25.18
C HIS A 42 3.45 -2.64 -23.79
N ALA A 43 3.02 -1.50 -23.25
CA ALA A 43 2.47 -1.39 -21.91
C ALA A 43 1.05 -0.81 -21.93
N SER A 44 0.20 -1.27 -20.99
CA SER A 44 -1.12 -0.71 -20.76
C SER A 44 -1.19 -0.09 -19.37
N VAL A 45 -1.43 1.21 -19.29
CA VAL A 45 -1.81 1.87 -18.04
C VAL A 45 -3.26 1.52 -17.74
N VAL A 46 -3.52 0.97 -16.57
CA VAL A 46 -4.84 0.60 -16.10
C VAL A 46 -5.21 1.45 -14.88
N MET A 47 -6.34 2.11 -14.94
CA MET A 47 -6.84 2.98 -13.88
C MET A 47 -8.35 2.82 -13.70
N VAL A 48 -8.80 2.67 -12.45
CA VAL A 48 -10.22 2.68 -12.09
C VAL A 48 -10.49 3.95 -11.29
N VAL A 49 -11.48 4.71 -11.73
CA VAL A 49 -11.84 6.00 -11.12
C VAL A 49 -13.29 6.04 -10.69
N ARG A 50 -13.55 6.76 -9.60
CA ARG A 50 -14.90 7.03 -9.12
C ARG A 50 -14.96 8.35 -8.40
N ASN A 51 -15.69 9.31 -8.96
CA ASN A 51 -15.83 10.67 -8.41
C ASN A 51 -14.48 11.36 -8.22
N GLU A 52 -13.68 11.44 -9.28
CA GLU A 52 -12.33 12.00 -9.30
C GLU A 52 -12.22 13.25 -10.18
N GLU A 53 -13.34 13.99 -10.44
CA GLU A 53 -13.36 15.17 -11.31
C GLU A 53 -12.30 16.21 -10.94
N ALA A 54 -12.02 16.37 -9.63
CA ALA A 54 -11.09 17.37 -9.13
C ALA A 54 -9.62 17.12 -9.54
N VAL A 55 -9.25 15.86 -9.77
CA VAL A 55 -7.84 15.47 -10.00
C VAL A 55 -7.60 14.80 -11.35
N LEU A 56 -8.65 14.27 -11.97
CA LEU A 56 -8.53 13.43 -13.16
C LEU A 56 -7.92 14.15 -14.35
N ALA A 57 -8.33 15.40 -14.64
CA ALA A 57 -7.78 16.16 -15.76
C ALA A 57 -6.26 16.41 -15.61
N ALA A 58 -5.79 16.68 -14.39
CA ALA A 58 -4.36 16.81 -14.10
C ALA A 58 -3.62 15.48 -14.26
N LYS A 59 -4.22 14.38 -13.81
CA LYS A 59 -3.67 13.02 -13.99
C LYS A 59 -3.51 12.66 -15.46
N LEU A 60 -4.52 12.91 -16.28
CA LEU A 60 -4.47 12.59 -17.70
C LEU A 60 -3.38 13.37 -18.43
N ARG A 61 -3.21 14.66 -18.11
CA ARG A 61 -2.09 15.45 -18.62
C ARG A 61 -0.75 14.87 -18.22
N ASN A 62 -0.61 14.49 -16.93
CA ASN A 62 0.60 13.84 -16.44
C ASN A 62 0.93 12.54 -17.21
N LEU A 63 -0.07 11.73 -17.55
CA LEU A 63 0.14 10.50 -18.34
C LEU A 63 0.60 10.80 -19.78
N LEU A 64 0.14 11.89 -20.38
CA LEU A 64 0.56 12.30 -21.73
C LEU A 64 1.98 12.86 -21.76
N GLU A 65 2.51 13.34 -20.64
CA GLU A 65 3.85 13.92 -20.47
C GLU A 65 4.91 12.88 -20.10
N LEU A 66 4.52 11.62 -19.89
CA LEU A 66 5.45 10.55 -19.52
C LEU A 66 6.49 10.33 -20.62
N ASP A 67 7.76 10.15 -20.22
CA ASP A 67 8.85 9.75 -21.10
C ASP A 67 8.77 8.25 -21.40
N TYR A 68 7.84 7.91 -22.30
CA TYR A 68 7.66 6.57 -22.82
C TYR A 68 7.15 6.63 -24.26
N PRO A 69 7.60 5.74 -25.19
CA PRO A 69 7.14 5.77 -26.57
C PRO A 69 5.63 5.73 -26.65
N ALA A 70 5.07 6.77 -27.26
CA ALA A 70 3.63 6.98 -27.26
C ALA A 70 2.85 5.85 -27.95
N GLU A 71 3.43 5.26 -29.00
CA GLU A 71 2.89 4.14 -29.75
C GLU A 71 2.91 2.82 -28.98
N LYS A 72 3.71 2.74 -27.91
CA LYS A 72 3.82 1.57 -27.04
C LYS A 72 3.02 1.69 -25.75
N LEU A 73 2.34 2.83 -25.52
CA LEU A 73 1.60 3.08 -24.28
C LEU A 73 0.11 3.19 -24.55
N GLN A 74 -0.65 2.18 -24.19
CA GLN A 74 -2.12 2.18 -24.16
C GLN A 74 -2.61 2.74 -22.82
N MET A 75 -3.68 3.51 -22.83
CA MET A 75 -4.39 3.94 -21.60
C MET A 75 -5.76 3.27 -21.53
N VAL A 76 -6.04 2.57 -20.44
CA VAL A 76 -7.34 1.92 -20.17
C VAL A 76 -7.88 2.49 -18.87
N VAL A 77 -8.96 3.26 -18.97
CA VAL A 77 -9.58 3.91 -17.81
C VAL A 77 -11.02 3.45 -17.66
N VAL A 78 -11.37 2.98 -16.48
CA VAL A 78 -12.72 2.52 -16.13
C VAL A 78 -13.31 3.47 -15.10
N SER A 79 -14.47 4.07 -15.42
CA SER A 79 -15.32 4.76 -14.45
C SER A 79 -16.22 3.76 -13.76
N ASP A 80 -16.15 3.68 -12.43
CA ASP A 80 -16.95 2.75 -11.62
C ASP A 80 -18.19 3.44 -11.03
N GLY A 81 -19.10 3.86 -11.88
CA GLY A 81 -20.37 4.50 -11.48
C GLY A 81 -20.13 5.89 -10.86
N SER A 82 -19.38 6.74 -11.54
CA SER A 82 -19.19 8.14 -11.10
C SER A 82 -20.48 8.94 -11.24
N THR A 83 -20.69 9.88 -10.32
CA THR A 83 -21.89 10.73 -10.23
C THR A 83 -21.57 12.24 -10.33
N ASP A 84 -20.30 12.56 -10.55
CA ASP A 84 -19.76 13.92 -10.73
C ASP A 84 -19.33 14.16 -12.19
N GLY A 85 -18.52 15.18 -12.46
CA GLY A 85 -17.98 15.50 -13.78
C GLY A 85 -16.94 14.53 -14.35
N THR A 86 -16.57 13.46 -13.62
CA THR A 86 -15.55 12.48 -14.04
C THR A 86 -15.82 11.90 -15.44
N GLU A 87 -17.07 11.53 -15.74
CA GLU A 87 -17.39 10.94 -17.05
C GLU A 87 -17.26 11.93 -18.21
N GLY A 88 -17.51 13.22 -17.96
CA GLY A 88 -17.30 14.25 -18.97
C GLY A 88 -15.83 14.33 -19.41
N ILE A 89 -14.93 14.35 -18.44
CA ILE A 89 -13.46 14.34 -18.66
C ILE A 89 -13.02 13.08 -19.41
N LEU A 90 -13.59 11.91 -19.06
CA LEU A 90 -13.25 10.66 -19.72
C LEU A 90 -13.73 10.56 -21.15
N ARG A 91 -14.86 11.18 -21.50
CA ARG A 91 -15.36 11.24 -22.88
C ARG A 91 -14.42 12.04 -23.78
N GLU A 92 -13.79 13.11 -23.24
CA GLU A 92 -12.73 13.82 -23.95
C GLU A 92 -11.50 12.94 -24.17
N LEU A 93 -11.09 12.17 -23.14
CA LEU A 93 -9.98 11.22 -23.28
C LEU A 93 -10.26 10.16 -24.35
N ALA A 94 -11.47 9.69 -24.48
CA ALA A 94 -11.87 8.67 -25.44
C ALA A 94 -11.66 9.08 -26.91
N THR A 95 -11.45 10.37 -27.20
CA THR A 95 -11.07 10.85 -28.54
C THR A 95 -9.61 10.53 -28.88
N ASN A 96 -8.78 10.21 -27.90
CA ASN A 96 -7.39 9.81 -28.13
C ASN A 96 -7.34 8.33 -28.58
N PRO A 97 -6.77 8.02 -29.76
CA PRO A 97 -6.79 6.66 -30.33
C PRO A 97 -6.05 5.62 -29.49
N ARG A 98 -5.21 6.04 -28.54
CA ARG A 98 -4.49 5.17 -27.60
C ARG A 98 -5.23 4.92 -26.29
N SER A 99 -6.42 5.50 -26.14
CA SER A 99 -7.19 5.44 -24.91
C SER A 99 -8.45 4.62 -25.13
N LEU A 100 -8.69 3.70 -24.22
CA LEU A 100 -9.93 2.97 -24.07
C LEU A 100 -10.62 3.40 -22.79
N VAL A 101 -11.86 3.84 -22.90
CA VAL A 101 -12.65 4.29 -21.75
C VAL A 101 -13.87 3.40 -21.61
N LEU A 102 -14.08 2.84 -20.43
CA LEU A 102 -15.27 2.12 -20.06
C LEU A 102 -16.04 2.89 -18.98
N LEU A 103 -17.29 3.19 -19.25
CA LEU A 103 -18.19 3.90 -18.33
C LEU A 103 -19.21 2.92 -17.75
N ASN A 104 -18.98 2.45 -16.53
CA ASN A 104 -19.92 1.60 -15.81
C ASN A 104 -20.98 2.47 -15.14
N GLN A 105 -22.25 2.18 -15.40
CA GLN A 105 -23.39 2.94 -14.83
C GLN A 105 -23.58 2.69 -13.34
N LEU A 106 -23.20 1.49 -12.87
CA LEU A 106 -23.28 1.09 -11.47
C LEU A 106 -21.88 0.82 -10.93
N GLY A 107 -21.58 1.36 -9.76
CA GLY A 107 -20.34 1.06 -9.05
C GLY A 107 -20.32 -0.39 -8.59
N ARG A 108 -19.35 -1.16 -9.11
CA ARG A 108 -19.12 -2.57 -8.76
C ARG A 108 -17.86 -2.77 -7.90
N GLY A 109 -17.17 -1.67 -7.61
CA GLY A 109 -15.93 -1.64 -6.83
C GLY A 109 -14.67 -1.77 -7.67
N LYS A 110 -13.54 -1.30 -7.09
CA LYS A 110 -12.24 -1.21 -7.78
C LYS A 110 -11.80 -2.54 -8.39
N ALA A 111 -11.98 -3.65 -7.67
CA ALA A 111 -11.57 -4.98 -8.16
C ALA A 111 -12.25 -5.38 -9.47
N GLN A 112 -13.57 -5.17 -9.56
CA GLN A 112 -14.32 -5.44 -10.80
C GLN A 112 -13.93 -4.48 -11.92
N GLY A 113 -13.74 -3.20 -11.60
CA GLY A 113 -13.24 -2.23 -12.57
C GLY A 113 -11.85 -2.59 -13.10
N LEU A 114 -10.96 -3.15 -12.25
CA LEU A 114 -9.65 -3.65 -12.68
C LEU A 114 -9.78 -4.88 -13.58
N ASN A 115 -10.69 -5.83 -13.29
CA ASN A 115 -10.96 -6.97 -14.16
C ASN A 115 -11.48 -6.52 -15.54
N ASP A 116 -12.39 -5.54 -15.56
CA ASP A 116 -12.89 -4.95 -16.82
C ASP A 116 -11.73 -4.31 -17.61
N ALA A 117 -10.90 -3.52 -16.93
CA ALA A 117 -9.76 -2.89 -17.57
C ALA A 117 -8.74 -3.92 -18.10
N MET A 118 -8.49 -5.00 -17.37
CA MET A 118 -7.61 -6.09 -17.78
C MET A 118 -8.10 -6.80 -19.05
N SER A 119 -9.41 -6.91 -19.25
CA SER A 119 -9.98 -7.50 -20.48
C SER A 119 -9.71 -6.65 -21.73
N LEU A 120 -9.45 -5.34 -21.55
CA LEU A 120 -9.17 -4.37 -22.60
C LEU A 120 -7.65 -4.09 -22.77
N ALA A 121 -6.86 -4.43 -21.77
CA ALA A 121 -5.42 -4.21 -21.78
C ALA A 121 -4.72 -5.16 -22.77
N GLN A 122 -3.92 -4.60 -23.68
CA GLN A 122 -3.22 -5.34 -24.74
C GLN A 122 -1.70 -5.40 -24.53
N GLY A 123 -1.15 -4.53 -23.68
CA GLY A 123 0.28 -4.47 -23.41
C GLY A 123 0.81 -5.77 -22.78
N GLU A 124 2.09 -6.07 -23.03
CA GLU A 124 2.81 -7.18 -22.41
C GLU A 124 2.96 -6.96 -20.90
N VAL A 125 3.10 -5.69 -20.50
CA VAL A 125 3.16 -5.25 -19.10
C VAL A 125 2.00 -4.32 -18.82
N VAL A 126 1.33 -4.54 -17.69
CA VAL A 126 0.25 -3.69 -17.21
C VAL A 126 0.76 -2.82 -16.06
N ILE A 127 0.48 -1.53 -16.15
CA ILE A 127 0.88 -0.53 -15.16
C ILE A 127 -0.39 -0.08 -14.42
N PHE A 128 -0.47 -0.40 -13.15
CA PHE A 128 -1.57 -0.03 -12.27
C PHE A 128 -1.27 1.33 -11.63
N MET A 129 -2.24 2.24 -11.71
CA MET A 129 -2.13 3.59 -11.17
C MET A 129 -3.46 4.02 -10.55
N ASP A 130 -3.37 4.85 -9.50
CA ASP A 130 -4.52 5.58 -8.99
C ASP A 130 -4.60 6.99 -9.62
N ALA A 131 -5.78 7.63 -9.59
CA ALA A 131 -6.01 8.94 -10.22
C ALA A 131 -5.27 10.10 -9.55
N ARG A 132 -5.07 10.03 -8.24
CA ARG A 132 -4.57 11.15 -7.43
C ARG A 132 -3.08 11.44 -7.58
N GLN A 133 -2.27 10.39 -7.74
CA GLN A 133 -0.81 10.52 -7.70
C GLN A 133 -0.26 10.98 -9.04
N GLN A 134 0.71 11.89 -8.99
CA GLN A 134 1.47 12.34 -10.15
C GLN A 134 2.69 11.43 -10.33
N ILE A 135 2.91 10.95 -11.55
CA ILE A 135 4.04 10.07 -11.88
C ILE A 135 5.18 10.94 -12.41
N GLU A 136 6.39 10.73 -11.91
CA GLU A 136 7.58 11.40 -12.47
C GLU A 136 7.76 11.04 -13.94
N ARG A 137 8.17 12.01 -14.75
CA ARG A 137 8.24 11.87 -16.21
C ARG A 137 8.97 10.61 -16.67
N GLY A 138 10.11 10.27 -16.06
CA GLY A 138 10.92 9.08 -16.39
C GLY A 138 10.55 7.81 -15.61
N ALA A 139 9.60 7.87 -14.70
CA ALA A 139 9.35 6.78 -13.75
C ALA A 139 8.85 5.49 -14.43
N VAL A 140 8.05 5.60 -15.49
CA VAL A 140 7.57 4.42 -16.24
C VAL A 140 8.75 3.71 -16.90
N ARG A 141 9.67 4.43 -17.55
CA ARG A 141 10.86 3.87 -18.18
C ARG A 141 11.71 3.10 -17.16
N LEU A 142 11.99 3.73 -16.01
CA LEU A 142 12.74 3.12 -14.90
C LEU A 142 12.06 1.86 -14.36
N LEU A 143 10.74 1.87 -14.26
CA LEU A 143 9.98 0.71 -13.80
C LEU A 143 10.07 -0.44 -14.80
N MET A 144 10.00 -0.14 -16.10
CA MET A 144 10.09 -1.13 -17.19
C MET A 144 11.47 -1.80 -17.28
N GLU A 145 12.57 -1.11 -16.97
CA GLU A 145 13.92 -1.69 -16.94
C GLU A 145 14.01 -2.98 -16.12
N ASN A 146 13.19 -3.12 -15.08
CA ASN A 146 13.18 -4.31 -14.24
C ASN A 146 12.69 -5.56 -14.98
N PHE A 147 11.83 -5.40 -16.00
CA PHE A 147 11.24 -6.50 -16.77
C PHE A 147 12.18 -7.03 -17.86
N ALA A 148 13.35 -6.41 -18.07
CA ALA A 148 14.42 -6.99 -18.87
C ALA A 148 14.95 -8.30 -18.25
N ASP A 149 14.83 -8.44 -16.92
CA ASP A 149 15.08 -9.69 -16.22
C ASP A 149 13.86 -10.62 -16.33
N PRO A 150 13.97 -11.79 -16.97
CA PRO A 150 12.83 -12.71 -17.12
C PRO A 150 12.32 -13.29 -15.82
N GLU A 151 13.11 -13.26 -14.73
CA GLU A 151 12.65 -13.68 -13.39
C GLU A 151 11.69 -12.68 -12.76
N VAL A 152 11.63 -11.42 -13.27
CA VAL A 152 10.79 -10.37 -12.70
C VAL A 152 9.40 -10.42 -13.32
N GLY A 153 8.41 -10.67 -12.47
CA GLY A 153 7.00 -10.69 -12.88
C GLY A 153 6.22 -9.44 -12.48
N ALA A 154 6.68 -8.72 -11.43
CA ALA A 154 6.09 -7.44 -11.04
C ALA A 154 7.14 -6.50 -10.43
N ALA A 155 6.90 -5.20 -10.54
CA ALA A 155 7.75 -4.16 -9.95
C ALA A 155 6.89 -3.03 -9.39
N SER A 156 7.18 -2.59 -8.16
CA SER A 156 6.51 -1.49 -7.47
C SER A 156 7.39 -0.26 -7.47
N GLY A 157 6.84 0.87 -7.85
CA GLY A 157 7.47 2.17 -7.63
C GLY A 157 7.37 2.64 -6.18
N GLU A 158 8.00 3.77 -5.91
CA GLU A 158 8.01 4.47 -4.61
C GLU A 158 6.93 5.54 -4.59
N LEU A 159 6.14 5.57 -3.51
CA LEU A 159 5.23 6.68 -3.24
C LEU A 159 5.93 7.73 -2.39
N MET A 160 6.07 8.92 -2.95
CA MET A 160 6.61 10.10 -2.29
C MET A 160 5.47 10.99 -1.79
N LEU A 161 5.64 11.62 -0.63
CA LEU A 161 4.71 12.60 -0.10
C LEU A 161 5.25 14.02 -0.34
N GLY A 162 4.41 14.92 -0.85
CA GLY A 162 4.76 16.29 -1.17
C GLY A 162 4.49 16.66 -2.63
N ASP A 163 4.91 17.86 -2.99
CA ASP A 163 4.80 18.39 -4.34
C ASP A 163 6.21 18.60 -4.95
N PRO A 164 6.59 17.83 -5.96
CA PRO A 164 7.92 17.94 -6.58
C PRO A 164 8.14 19.31 -7.22
N THR A 165 7.08 19.98 -7.66
CA THR A 165 7.17 21.32 -8.31
C THR A 165 7.51 22.42 -7.31
N ARG A 166 7.24 22.20 -6.02
CA ARG A 166 7.54 23.14 -4.93
C ARG A 166 8.89 22.88 -4.26
N GLY A 167 9.68 21.96 -4.78
CA GLY A 167 10.96 21.55 -4.18
C GLY A 167 10.81 20.84 -2.83
N GLU A 168 9.62 20.35 -2.52
CA GLU A 168 9.33 19.57 -1.33
C GLU A 168 9.85 18.13 -1.51
N THR A 169 11.18 18.02 -1.47
CA THR A 169 11.83 16.70 -1.56
C THR A 169 11.63 15.91 -0.28
N GLY A 170 10.50 15.21 -0.14
CA GLY A 170 10.33 14.17 0.89
C GLY A 170 10.59 14.57 2.36
N ARG A 171 10.71 15.88 2.67
CA ARG A 171 11.00 16.37 4.02
C ARG A 171 9.93 16.00 5.06
N GLY A 172 8.73 15.60 4.63
CA GLY A 172 7.65 15.12 5.50
C GLY A 172 7.63 13.60 5.69
N MET A 173 8.53 12.84 5.07
CA MET A 173 8.58 11.39 5.25
C MET A 173 9.18 11.05 6.62
N GLY A 174 8.31 10.75 7.57
CA GLY A 174 8.68 10.34 8.92
C GLY A 174 9.57 9.09 8.95
N LEU A 175 10.16 8.84 10.12
CA LEU A 175 11.03 7.67 10.37
C LEU A 175 10.39 6.36 9.90
N TYR A 176 9.09 6.21 10.10
CA TYR A 176 8.32 5.03 9.68
C TYR A 176 8.46 4.75 8.17
N TRP A 177 8.28 5.76 7.31
CA TRP A 177 8.39 5.60 5.86
C TRP A 177 9.80 5.25 5.39
N ARG A 178 10.82 5.81 6.07
CA ARG A 178 12.23 5.48 5.76
C ARG A 178 12.55 4.02 6.10
N ILE A 179 12.06 3.53 7.24
CA ILE A 179 12.22 2.13 7.63
C ILE A 179 11.46 1.22 6.66
N GLU A 180 10.22 1.56 6.32
CA GLU A 180 9.39 0.79 5.37
C GLU A 180 10.08 0.68 4.00
N LYS A 181 10.59 1.79 3.47
CA LYS A 181 11.36 1.81 2.23
C LYS A 181 12.57 0.89 2.32
N TRP A 182 13.37 1.04 3.35
CA TRP A 182 14.57 0.23 3.56
C TRP A 182 14.25 -1.28 3.67
N VAL A 183 13.19 -1.65 4.37
CA VAL A 183 12.73 -3.05 4.43
C VAL A 183 12.38 -3.56 3.03
N ARG A 184 11.64 -2.79 2.23
CA ARG A 184 11.27 -3.18 0.86
C ARG A 184 12.48 -3.28 -0.08
N GLU A 185 13.47 -2.40 0.09
CA GLU A 185 14.75 -2.48 -0.63
C GLU A 185 15.46 -3.80 -0.30
N LEU A 186 15.61 -4.15 0.98
CA LEU A 186 16.25 -5.40 1.43
C LEU A 186 15.48 -6.65 0.97
N GLU A 187 14.14 -6.64 1.02
CA GLU A 187 13.31 -7.71 0.47
C GLU A 187 13.55 -7.90 -1.02
N SER A 188 13.63 -6.80 -1.77
CA SER A 188 13.87 -6.79 -3.20
C SER A 188 15.29 -7.27 -3.56
N GLU A 189 16.29 -6.86 -2.79
CA GLU A 189 17.69 -7.25 -2.98
C GLU A 189 17.94 -8.75 -2.74
N SER A 190 17.16 -9.38 -1.86
CA SER A 190 17.37 -10.78 -1.46
C SER A 190 16.27 -11.73 -1.92
N GLY A 191 15.20 -11.22 -2.57
CA GLY A 191 14.07 -12.04 -2.99
C GLY A 191 12.98 -11.23 -3.66
N SER A 192 11.85 -11.13 -2.98
CA SER A 192 10.66 -10.41 -3.43
C SER A 192 10.02 -9.62 -2.29
N VAL A 193 9.44 -8.47 -2.61
CA VAL A 193 8.57 -7.74 -1.69
C VAL A 193 7.22 -8.43 -1.55
N VAL A 194 6.55 -8.21 -0.43
CA VAL A 194 5.27 -8.85 -0.10
C VAL A 194 4.04 -8.02 -0.49
N GLY A 195 4.17 -7.21 -1.51
CA GLY A 195 3.12 -6.37 -2.08
C GLY A 195 3.68 -5.15 -2.75
N ALA A 196 2.86 -4.48 -3.54
CA ALA A 196 3.20 -3.27 -4.27
C ALA A 196 2.65 -2.02 -3.58
N THR A 197 2.99 -0.87 -4.13
CA THR A 197 2.36 0.42 -3.81
C THR A 197 1.21 0.62 -4.78
N GLY A 198 -0.04 0.58 -4.31
CA GLY A 198 -1.23 0.67 -5.15
C GLY A 198 -1.28 1.91 -6.06
N ALA A 199 -0.55 2.97 -5.69
CA ALA A 199 -0.45 4.19 -6.46
C ALA A 199 0.32 4.05 -7.78
N PHE A 200 1.32 3.12 -7.84
CA PHE A 200 2.17 2.94 -9.01
C PHE A 200 2.94 1.63 -8.94
N TYR A 201 2.53 0.64 -9.71
CA TYR A 201 3.25 -0.62 -9.89
C TYR A 201 2.93 -1.23 -11.26
N ALA A 202 3.73 -2.19 -11.68
CA ALA A 202 3.52 -2.91 -12.92
C ALA A 202 3.66 -4.42 -12.73
N ALA A 203 3.00 -5.19 -13.61
CA ALA A 203 3.12 -6.65 -13.65
C ALA A 203 3.05 -7.14 -15.11
N ARG A 204 3.71 -8.27 -15.41
CA ARG A 204 3.48 -8.96 -16.69
C ARG A 204 2.01 -9.32 -16.78
N ARG A 205 1.37 -8.94 -17.90
CA ARG A 205 -0.08 -9.09 -18.09
C ARG A 205 -0.56 -10.53 -17.89
N GLU A 206 0.19 -11.50 -18.40
CA GLU A 206 -0.11 -12.93 -18.29
C GLU A 206 -0.09 -13.48 -16.85
N LEU A 207 0.58 -12.77 -15.93
CA LEU A 207 0.69 -13.15 -14.53
C LEU A 207 -0.38 -12.51 -13.64
N VAL A 208 -1.13 -11.54 -14.16
CA VAL A 208 -2.18 -10.86 -13.41
C VAL A 208 -3.40 -11.78 -13.30
N PRO A 209 -3.82 -12.15 -12.08
CA PRO A 209 -5.00 -13.00 -11.90
C PRO A 209 -6.28 -12.19 -12.03
N GLU A 210 -7.38 -12.85 -12.28
CA GLU A 210 -8.69 -12.27 -12.05
C GLU A 210 -8.86 -11.99 -10.55
N LEU A 211 -9.32 -10.78 -10.24
CA LEU A 211 -9.53 -10.35 -8.87
C LEU A 211 -10.89 -10.82 -8.37
N PRO A 212 -10.95 -11.49 -7.21
CA PRO A 212 -12.23 -11.73 -6.55
C PRO A 212 -12.98 -10.42 -6.32
N ALA A 213 -14.29 -10.44 -6.42
CA ALA A 213 -15.12 -9.30 -6.06
C ALA A 213 -14.80 -8.83 -4.64
N ASP A 214 -14.93 -7.54 -4.38
CA ASP A 214 -14.68 -6.92 -3.07
C ASP A 214 -13.20 -6.95 -2.60
N THR A 215 -12.24 -7.38 -3.41
CA THR A 215 -10.81 -7.32 -3.04
C THR A 215 -10.41 -5.90 -2.66
N ILE A 216 -9.95 -5.71 -1.41
CA ILE A 216 -9.53 -4.42 -0.89
C ILE A 216 -8.08 -4.12 -1.28
N LEU A 217 -7.21 -5.14 -1.22
CA LEU A 217 -5.78 -5.02 -1.44
C LEU A 217 -5.38 -5.72 -2.74
N ASP A 218 -5.78 -5.13 -3.87
CA ASP A 218 -5.34 -5.55 -5.20
C ASP A 218 -3.81 -5.46 -5.34
N ASP A 219 -3.21 -4.44 -4.72
CA ASP A 219 -1.78 -4.18 -4.66
C ASP A 219 -0.97 -5.19 -3.81
N VAL A 220 -1.64 -6.10 -3.12
CA VAL A 220 -1.03 -7.27 -2.48
C VAL A 220 -1.42 -8.55 -3.20
N PHE A 221 -2.70 -8.69 -3.54
CA PHE A 221 -3.23 -9.91 -4.15
C PHE A 221 -2.55 -10.22 -5.49
N ILE A 222 -2.42 -9.23 -6.37
CA ILE A 222 -1.74 -9.39 -7.67
C ILE A 222 -0.27 -9.77 -7.50
N PRO A 223 0.58 -8.99 -6.77
CA PRO A 223 1.97 -9.34 -6.57
C PRO A 223 2.19 -10.68 -5.91
N MET A 224 1.36 -11.06 -4.94
CA MET A 224 1.50 -12.37 -4.30
C MET A 224 1.15 -13.53 -5.24
N ASN A 225 0.19 -13.37 -6.16
CA ASN A 225 -0.07 -14.35 -7.20
C ASN A 225 1.09 -14.45 -8.22
N VAL A 226 1.74 -13.33 -8.53
CA VAL A 226 2.99 -13.31 -9.32
C VAL A 226 4.08 -14.12 -8.60
N ALA A 227 4.29 -13.88 -7.31
CA ALA A 227 5.25 -14.61 -6.51
C ALA A 227 4.92 -16.11 -6.42
N LYS A 228 3.64 -16.47 -6.26
CA LYS A 228 3.16 -17.87 -6.26
C LYS A 228 3.52 -18.63 -7.54
N ARG A 229 3.56 -17.93 -8.68
CA ARG A 229 3.98 -18.50 -9.97
C ARG A 229 5.50 -18.61 -10.13
N GLY A 230 6.28 -18.26 -9.09
CA GLY A 230 7.75 -18.37 -9.08
C GLY A 230 8.50 -17.13 -9.59
N PHE A 231 7.79 -16.06 -9.96
CA PHE A 231 8.40 -14.82 -10.40
C PHE A 231 8.71 -13.88 -9.23
N ARG A 232 9.69 -13.02 -9.41
CA ARG A 232 10.07 -12.02 -8.42
C ARG A 232 9.15 -10.81 -8.50
N VAL A 233 8.87 -10.26 -7.32
CA VAL A 233 8.20 -8.96 -7.14
C VAL A 233 9.22 -8.00 -6.56
N LEU A 234 9.49 -6.90 -7.25
CA LEU A 234 10.54 -5.97 -6.88
C LEU A 234 9.98 -4.64 -6.35
N PHE A 235 10.79 -3.95 -5.59
CA PHE A 235 10.63 -2.53 -5.28
C PHE A 235 11.74 -1.74 -5.96
N ASP A 236 11.37 -0.71 -6.71
CA ASP A 236 12.32 0.19 -7.38
C ASP A 236 12.07 1.65 -6.93
N GLY A 237 12.87 2.10 -5.97
CA GLY A 237 12.80 3.47 -5.45
C GLY A 237 13.23 4.56 -6.43
N ARG A 238 13.67 4.21 -7.65
CA ARG A 238 13.98 5.17 -8.71
C ARG A 238 12.69 5.60 -9.45
N ALA A 239 11.70 4.71 -9.52
CA ALA A 239 10.43 4.94 -10.18
C ALA A 239 9.44 5.56 -9.20
N ARG A 240 9.20 6.87 -9.28
CA ARG A 240 8.48 7.62 -8.25
C ARG A 240 7.12 8.12 -8.69
N ALA A 241 6.18 8.01 -7.77
CA ALA A 241 4.87 8.66 -7.81
C ALA A 241 4.73 9.61 -6.62
N TRP A 242 4.10 10.76 -6.82
CA TRP A 242 3.94 11.79 -5.80
C TRP A 242 2.48 11.92 -5.40
N ASP A 243 2.22 11.90 -4.10
CA ASP A 243 0.90 12.15 -3.52
C ASP A 243 0.94 13.42 -2.69
N THR A 244 0.05 14.35 -2.99
CA THR A 244 -0.16 15.51 -2.13
C THR A 244 -0.93 15.04 -0.91
N PRO A 245 -0.42 15.22 0.32
CA PRO A 245 -1.11 14.79 1.52
C PRO A 245 -2.49 15.45 1.59
N ASP A 246 -3.54 14.63 1.52
CA ASP A 246 -4.90 15.10 1.75
C ASP A 246 -5.09 15.18 3.27
N LEU A 247 -5.08 16.39 3.77
CA LEU A 247 -4.75 16.82 5.12
C LEU A 247 -5.77 16.50 6.23
N GLY A 248 -6.58 15.47 6.10
CA GLY A 248 -7.47 15.06 7.17
C GLY A 248 -6.93 13.85 7.94
N ALA A 249 -6.40 14.06 9.16
CA ALA A 249 -5.95 12.96 10.04
C ALA A 249 -7.00 11.85 10.17
N GLU A 250 -8.28 12.21 10.17
CA GLU A 250 -9.40 11.27 10.21
C GLU A 250 -9.52 10.42 8.93
N ARG A 251 -9.34 11.04 7.75
CA ARG A 251 -9.37 10.30 6.48
C ARG A 251 -8.20 9.32 6.37
N GLU A 252 -7.03 9.77 6.79
CA GLU A 252 -5.84 8.89 6.81
C GLU A 252 -6.03 7.72 7.78
N PHE A 253 -6.59 7.95 8.95
CA PHE A 253 -6.91 6.90 9.92
C PHE A 253 -7.91 5.89 9.34
N ARG A 254 -9.00 6.35 8.70
CA ARG A 254 -9.96 5.47 8.02
C ARG A 254 -9.32 4.69 6.88
N ARG A 255 -8.43 5.30 6.10
CA ARG A 255 -7.67 4.63 5.05
C ARG A 255 -6.80 3.51 5.63
N LYS A 256 -6.15 3.75 6.77
CA LYS A 256 -5.36 2.73 7.48
C LYS A 256 -6.22 1.59 8.00
N ILE A 257 -7.38 1.86 8.60
CA ILE A 257 -8.31 0.82 9.03
C ILE A 257 -8.71 -0.06 7.84
N ARG A 258 -9.07 0.55 6.69
CA ARG A 258 -9.43 -0.19 5.48
C ARG A 258 -8.29 -1.10 5.03
N THR A 259 -7.07 -0.57 4.92
CA THR A 259 -5.89 -1.34 4.51
C THR A 259 -5.60 -2.50 5.47
N LEU A 260 -5.68 -2.26 6.78
CA LEU A 260 -5.44 -3.29 7.78
C LEU A 260 -6.56 -4.36 7.79
N THR A 261 -7.82 -3.96 7.61
CA THR A 261 -8.94 -4.91 7.44
C THR A 261 -8.75 -5.76 6.18
N GLY A 262 -8.22 -5.16 5.11
CA GLY A 262 -7.89 -5.88 3.87
C GLY A 262 -6.88 -7.02 4.06
N ASN A 263 -5.95 -6.92 5.03
CA ASN A 263 -5.05 -8.03 5.33
C ASN A 263 -5.78 -9.25 5.93
N TYR A 264 -6.79 -9.02 6.79
CA TYR A 264 -7.63 -10.11 7.30
C TYR A 264 -8.47 -10.73 6.18
N GLN A 265 -9.04 -9.90 5.29
CA GLN A 265 -9.77 -10.36 4.12
C GLN A 265 -8.89 -11.23 3.22
N LEU A 266 -7.65 -10.82 2.96
CA LEU A 266 -6.72 -11.61 2.14
C LEU A 266 -6.48 -13.01 2.71
N LEU A 267 -6.41 -13.18 4.03
CA LEU A 267 -6.25 -14.50 4.65
C LEU A 267 -7.45 -15.41 4.41
N GLN A 268 -8.66 -14.85 4.32
CA GLN A 268 -9.87 -15.63 4.01
C GLN A 268 -9.93 -15.97 2.52
N MET A 269 -9.61 -15.01 1.63
CA MET A 269 -9.71 -15.17 0.18
C MET A 269 -8.57 -16.01 -0.39
N ALA A 270 -7.38 -15.92 0.23
CA ALA A 270 -6.15 -16.51 -0.25
C ALA A 270 -5.39 -17.27 0.86
N PRO A 271 -5.96 -18.33 1.45
CA PRO A 271 -5.32 -19.06 2.56
C PRO A 271 -3.97 -19.69 2.19
N TRP A 272 -3.71 -19.84 0.89
CA TRP A 272 -2.41 -20.29 0.37
C TRP A 272 -1.26 -19.33 0.73
N LEU A 273 -1.54 -18.07 1.05
CA LEU A 273 -0.54 -17.10 1.50
C LEU A 273 0.24 -17.58 2.73
N LEU A 274 -0.39 -18.42 3.57
CA LEU A 274 0.24 -19.03 4.75
C LEU A 274 0.82 -20.42 4.49
N ARG A 275 0.61 -20.98 3.30
CA ARG A 275 1.03 -22.32 2.95
C ARG A 275 2.36 -22.31 2.18
N ARG A 276 2.89 -23.52 1.90
CA ARG A 276 4.17 -23.69 1.18
C ARG A 276 4.12 -23.21 -0.27
N GLU A 277 2.92 -23.05 -0.85
CA GLU A 277 2.74 -22.52 -2.20
C GLU A 277 3.17 -21.04 -2.30
N ASN A 278 3.25 -20.33 -1.19
CA ASN A 278 3.80 -18.99 -1.15
C ASN A 278 5.31 -19.04 -0.88
N PRO A 279 6.17 -18.76 -1.86
CA PRO A 279 7.62 -18.81 -1.71
C PRO A 279 8.15 -17.73 -0.76
N VAL A 280 7.39 -16.62 -0.58
CA VAL A 280 7.72 -15.50 0.33
C VAL A 280 6.84 -15.50 1.58
N ARG A 281 6.41 -16.71 2.02
CA ARG A 281 5.55 -16.86 3.19
C ARG A 281 6.16 -16.29 4.46
N PHE A 282 7.45 -16.48 4.66
CA PHE A 282 8.15 -15.98 5.85
C PHE A 282 8.12 -14.44 5.88
N GLU A 283 8.44 -13.80 4.78
CA GLU A 283 8.40 -12.34 4.63
C GLU A 283 6.97 -11.82 4.78
N PHE A 284 6.00 -12.51 4.18
CA PHE A 284 4.59 -12.12 4.28
C PHE A 284 4.09 -12.16 5.73
N VAL A 285 4.41 -13.22 6.48
CA VAL A 285 4.05 -13.32 7.89
C VAL A 285 4.77 -12.24 8.71
N SER A 286 6.10 -12.11 8.54
CA SER A 286 6.93 -11.21 9.33
C SER A 286 6.62 -9.73 9.06
N HIS A 287 6.49 -9.35 7.79
CA HIS A 287 6.31 -7.96 7.41
C HIS A 287 4.86 -7.49 7.52
N ARG A 288 3.88 -8.34 7.16
CA ARG A 288 2.47 -7.94 7.12
C ARG A 288 1.66 -8.44 8.31
N LEU A 289 1.70 -9.73 8.61
CA LEU A 289 0.78 -10.29 9.59
C LEU A 289 1.17 -10.00 11.03
N LEU A 290 2.46 -10.05 11.36
CA LEU A 290 2.90 -9.75 12.71
C LEU A 290 2.61 -8.30 13.12
N ARG A 291 2.52 -7.37 12.17
CA ARG A 291 2.06 -6.00 12.46
C ARG A 291 0.61 -5.96 12.96
N LEU A 292 -0.23 -6.90 12.54
CA LEU A 292 -1.60 -7.00 13.06
C LEU A 292 -1.63 -7.53 14.50
N VAL A 293 -0.61 -8.30 14.88
CA VAL A 293 -0.46 -8.87 16.23
C VAL A 293 0.19 -7.89 17.20
N LEU A 294 0.94 -6.91 16.69
CA LEU A 294 1.71 -5.96 17.50
C LEU A 294 0.91 -5.28 18.63
N PRO A 295 -0.29 -4.70 18.40
CA PRO A 295 -1.03 -4.05 19.47
C PRO A 295 -1.42 -5.01 20.60
N PHE A 296 -1.72 -6.27 20.28
CA PHE A 296 -2.02 -7.30 21.30
C PHE A 296 -0.76 -7.65 22.11
N ALA A 297 0.40 -7.76 21.45
CA ALA A 297 1.68 -7.99 22.13
C ALA A 297 2.02 -6.83 23.07
N MET A 298 1.82 -5.58 22.64
CA MET A 298 2.02 -4.39 23.48
C MET A 298 1.09 -4.37 24.70
N ILE A 299 -0.19 -4.68 24.52
CA ILE A 299 -1.13 -4.79 25.64
C ILE A 299 -0.70 -5.92 26.60
N THR A 300 -0.26 -7.05 26.06
CA THR A 300 0.23 -8.17 26.86
C THR A 300 1.46 -7.78 27.68
N VAL A 301 2.42 -7.06 27.10
CA VAL A 301 3.61 -6.56 27.80
C VAL A 301 3.19 -5.57 28.91
N LEU A 302 2.29 -4.64 28.62
CA LEU A 302 1.80 -3.67 29.61
C LEU A 302 1.14 -4.36 30.80
N LEU A 303 0.18 -5.24 30.54
CA LEU A 303 -0.57 -5.92 31.61
C LEU A 303 0.33 -6.87 32.41
N SER A 304 1.17 -7.65 31.75
CA SER A 304 2.05 -8.59 32.43
C SER A 304 3.11 -7.90 33.27
N SER A 305 3.68 -6.77 32.81
CA SER A 305 4.66 -6.01 33.57
C SER A 305 4.10 -5.38 34.85
N TRP A 306 2.80 -5.04 34.89
CA TRP A 306 2.12 -4.57 36.09
C TRP A 306 2.08 -5.62 37.21
N PHE A 307 1.85 -6.90 36.83
CA PHE A 307 1.69 -7.98 37.81
C PHE A 307 3.00 -8.71 38.18
N LEU A 308 4.10 -8.44 37.47
CA LEU A 308 5.37 -9.09 37.76
C LEU A 308 6.16 -8.34 38.80
N PRO A 309 6.75 -9.05 39.78
CA PRO A 309 7.64 -8.44 40.76
C PRO A 309 9.00 -8.16 40.13
N GLY A 310 9.62 -7.06 40.54
CA GLY A 310 10.99 -6.67 40.14
C GLY A 310 11.04 -5.30 39.45
N GLU A 311 12.18 -4.64 39.60
CA GLU A 311 12.37 -3.25 39.14
C GLU A 311 12.29 -3.14 37.62
N ILE A 312 12.88 -4.10 36.89
CA ILE A 312 12.86 -4.08 35.44
C ILE A 312 11.42 -4.06 34.87
N PHE A 313 10.49 -4.81 35.44
CA PHE A 313 9.09 -4.83 35.00
C PHE A 313 8.38 -3.51 35.32
N ARG A 314 8.68 -2.88 36.47
CA ARG A 314 8.17 -1.54 36.80
C ARG A 314 8.71 -0.48 35.84
N ILE A 315 9.99 -0.55 35.48
CA ILE A 315 10.59 0.36 34.49
C ILE A 315 9.90 0.22 33.13
N VAL A 316 9.70 -1.02 32.65
CA VAL A 316 9.03 -1.29 31.38
C VAL A 316 7.59 -0.80 31.41
N PHE A 317 6.87 -1.04 32.51
CA PHE A 317 5.49 -0.56 32.67
C PHE A 317 5.41 0.97 32.59
N TRP A 318 6.20 1.69 33.39
CA TRP A 318 6.15 3.15 33.41
C TRP A 318 6.68 3.78 32.13
N ALA A 319 7.68 3.17 31.50
CA ALA A 319 8.16 3.62 30.19
C ALA A 319 7.06 3.51 29.13
N GLN A 320 6.29 2.42 29.14
CA GLN A 320 5.16 2.24 28.21
C GLN A 320 4.00 3.20 28.53
N VAL A 321 3.68 3.44 29.81
CA VAL A 321 2.69 4.45 30.22
C VAL A 321 3.11 5.85 29.79
N ALA A 322 4.37 6.22 30.01
CA ALA A 322 4.90 7.51 29.56
C ALA A 322 4.82 7.66 28.03
N PHE A 323 5.13 6.60 27.28
CA PHE A 323 4.99 6.61 25.82
C PHE A 323 3.55 6.84 25.36
N TYR A 324 2.56 6.22 26.03
CA TYR A 324 1.14 6.47 25.72
C TYR A 324 0.69 7.88 26.14
N ALA A 325 1.20 8.40 27.25
CA ALA A 325 0.94 9.79 27.65
C ALA A 325 1.48 10.80 26.63
N LEU A 326 2.71 10.58 26.11
CA LEU A 326 3.26 11.37 25.01
C LEU A 326 2.39 11.31 23.74
N SER A 327 1.82 10.14 23.43
CA SER A 327 0.89 9.99 22.31
C SER A 327 -0.39 10.81 22.50
N LEU A 328 -0.93 10.88 23.71
CA LEU A 328 -2.10 11.73 24.02
C LEU A 328 -1.79 13.23 23.87
N LEU A 329 -0.57 13.67 24.24
CA LEU A 329 -0.14 15.05 24.03
C LEU A 329 -0.02 15.36 22.52
N GLY A 330 0.48 14.42 21.71
CA GLY A 330 0.51 14.54 20.26
C GLY A 330 -0.89 14.60 19.64
N TRP A 331 -1.82 13.78 20.12
CA TRP A 331 -3.23 13.84 19.72
C TRP A 331 -3.89 15.18 20.03
N ALA A 332 -3.58 15.76 21.17
CA ALA A 332 -4.08 17.07 21.56
C ALA A 332 -3.48 18.24 20.76
N GLY A 333 -2.50 17.97 19.87
CA GLY A 333 -1.88 18.98 19.00
C GLY A 333 -1.04 20.02 19.75
N LEU A 334 -0.54 19.70 20.94
CA LEU A 334 0.23 20.62 21.75
C LEU A 334 1.61 20.88 21.15
N ASN A 335 1.92 22.14 20.87
CA ASN A 335 3.25 22.53 20.41
C ASN A 335 4.20 22.63 21.61
N LEU A 336 5.06 21.64 21.75
CA LEU A 336 6.05 21.54 22.84
C LEU A 336 7.47 21.89 22.34
N GLY A 337 7.59 22.68 21.28
CA GLY A 337 8.88 23.04 20.70
C GLY A 337 9.63 21.80 20.14
N PRO A 338 10.90 21.55 20.50
CA PRO A 338 11.64 20.38 20.02
C PRO A 338 11.01 19.04 20.38
N ALA A 339 10.27 18.97 21.50
CA ALA A 339 9.59 17.75 21.95
C ALA A 339 8.36 17.38 21.10
N THR A 340 7.83 18.30 20.29
CA THR A 340 6.69 18.03 19.38
C THR A 340 6.99 16.87 18.44
N ARG A 341 8.22 16.71 17.96
CA ARG A 341 8.59 15.56 17.11
C ARG A 341 8.41 14.21 17.82
N LEU A 342 8.69 14.16 19.13
CA LEU A 342 8.55 12.94 19.91
C LEU A 342 7.08 12.60 20.13
N THR A 343 6.23 13.61 20.44
CA THR A 343 4.80 13.42 20.59
C THR A 343 4.13 13.01 19.28
N ASP A 344 4.53 13.58 18.15
CA ASP A 344 4.01 13.22 16.82
C ASP A 344 4.36 11.78 16.42
N VAL A 345 5.60 11.37 16.67
CA VAL A 345 6.04 9.98 16.41
C VAL A 345 5.27 9.00 17.30
N SER A 346 5.14 9.31 18.60
CA SER A 346 4.39 8.47 19.54
C SER A 346 2.91 8.40 19.16
N TYR A 347 2.29 9.51 18.78
CA TYR A 347 0.90 9.56 18.32
C TYR A 347 0.71 8.72 17.05
N THR A 348 1.55 8.92 16.05
CA THR A 348 1.47 8.17 14.78
C THR A 348 1.58 6.66 15.04
N PHE A 349 2.53 6.26 15.89
CA PHE A 349 2.72 4.85 16.25
C PHE A 349 1.49 4.27 16.95
N VAL A 350 0.95 4.94 17.96
CA VAL A 350 -0.22 4.47 18.71
C VAL A 350 -1.47 4.48 17.83
N ALA A 351 -1.67 5.50 17.00
CA ALA A 351 -2.79 5.58 16.06
C ALA A 351 -2.77 4.42 15.05
N LEU A 352 -1.61 4.04 14.51
CA LEU A 352 -1.49 2.88 13.61
C LEU A 352 -1.85 1.57 14.32
N ASN A 353 -1.43 1.40 15.57
CA ASN A 353 -1.77 0.22 16.36
C ASN A 353 -3.25 0.20 16.79
N ALA A 354 -3.83 1.35 17.11
CA ALA A 354 -5.27 1.48 17.34
C ALA A 354 -6.09 1.13 16.09
N ALA A 355 -5.65 1.57 14.91
CA ALA A 355 -6.27 1.19 13.65
C ALA A 355 -6.24 -0.33 13.41
N ALA A 356 -5.18 -1.03 13.86
CA ALA A 356 -5.10 -2.48 13.76
C ALA A 356 -6.11 -3.19 14.69
N LEU A 357 -6.33 -2.68 15.91
CA LEU A 357 -7.37 -3.19 16.81
C LEU A 357 -8.79 -2.97 16.25
N VAL A 358 -9.04 -1.79 15.68
CA VAL A 358 -10.33 -1.50 15.03
C VAL A 358 -10.53 -2.40 13.81
N ALA A 359 -9.49 -2.62 13.00
CA ALA A 359 -9.54 -3.52 11.85
C ALA A 359 -9.85 -4.96 12.27
N PHE A 360 -9.26 -5.43 13.37
CA PHE A 360 -9.56 -6.74 13.94
C PHE A 360 -11.02 -6.83 14.43
N ALA A 361 -11.50 -5.81 15.13
CA ALA A 361 -12.89 -5.76 15.56
C ALA A 361 -13.87 -5.77 14.37
N ASN A 362 -13.60 -4.99 13.32
CA ASN A 362 -14.40 -4.99 12.09
C ASN A 362 -14.42 -6.37 11.42
N PHE A 363 -13.27 -7.04 11.39
CA PHE A 363 -13.14 -8.38 10.83
C PHE A 363 -14.01 -9.40 11.60
N ILE A 364 -13.91 -9.45 12.94
CA ILE A 364 -14.66 -10.39 13.77
C ILE A 364 -16.17 -10.12 13.69
N THR A 365 -16.57 -8.83 13.70
CA THR A 365 -17.97 -8.45 13.67
C THR A 365 -18.60 -8.48 12.28
N GLY A 366 -17.82 -8.82 11.24
CA GLY A 366 -18.28 -8.86 9.86
C GLY A 366 -18.74 -7.51 9.31
N ARG A 367 -18.30 -6.39 9.91
CA ARG A 367 -18.65 -5.05 9.43
C ARG A 367 -18.01 -4.79 8.08
N LYS A 368 -18.84 -4.74 7.05
CA LYS A 368 -18.45 -4.48 5.65
C LYS A 368 -18.49 -2.99 5.27
N ASP A 369 -19.02 -2.13 6.12
CA ASP A 369 -19.20 -0.68 5.87
C ASP A 369 -17.88 0.06 5.59
N VAL A 370 -16.76 -0.54 5.98
CA VAL A 370 -15.41 -0.03 5.66
C VAL A 370 -15.08 -0.19 4.17
N TRP A 371 -15.82 -1.02 3.45
CA TRP A 371 -15.52 -1.49 2.09
C TRP A 371 -16.42 -0.86 1.04
N PHE A 372 -17.68 -0.64 1.40
CA PHE A 372 -18.70 -0.05 0.55
C PHE A 372 -19.33 1.16 1.26
N ARG A 373 -19.10 2.36 0.73
CA ARG A 373 -20.16 3.36 0.77
C ARG A 373 -20.92 3.23 -0.54
N PRO A 374 -22.11 2.61 -0.58
CA PRO A 374 -23.02 2.87 -1.66
C PRO A 374 -23.20 4.39 -1.68
N ALA A 375 -23.13 5.00 -2.86
CA ALA A 375 -23.56 6.37 -3.02
C ALA A 375 -24.89 6.49 -2.30
N LEU A 376 -24.97 7.33 -1.26
CA LEU A 376 -26.24 7.63 -0.62
C LEU A 376 -27.19 8.02 -1.75
N ARG A 377 -28.16 7.16 -2.03
CA ARG A 377 -29.30 7.47 -2.89
C ARG A 377 -29.88 8.74 -2.28
N LYS A 378 -29.60 9.90 -2.86
CA LYS A 378 -30.46 11.04 -2.65
C LYS A 378 -31.81 10.60 -3.14
N GLU A 379 -32.70 10.25 -2.25
CA GLU A 379 -34.11 10.10 -2.54
C GLU A 379 -34.53 11.44 -3.10
N ILE A 380 -34.76 11.47 -4.42
CA ILE A 380 -35.44 12.59 -5.06
C ILE A 380 -36.88 12.46 -4.57
N PRO A 381 -37.39 13.40 -3.75
CA PRO A 381 -38.79 13.37 -3.41
C PRO A 381 -39.58 13.52 -4.72
N LEU A 382 -40.34 12.50 -5.06
CA LEU A 382 -41.36 12.60 -6.11
C LEU A 382 -42.36 13.68 -5.68
N ARG A 383 -42.34 14.82 -6.38
CA ARG A 383 -43.41 15.79 -6.41
C ARG A 383 -44.20 15.63 -7.74
#